data_152efe8be27650c51eb80739d2fe9d6b
#
_entry.id   152efe8be27650c51eb80739d2fe9d6b
#
_cell.length_a   1.000
_cell.length_b   1.000
_cell.length_c   1.000
_cell.angle_alpha   90.00
_cell.angle_beta   90.00
_cell.angle_gamma   90.00
#
_symmetry.space_group_name_H-M   'P 1'
#
loop_
_entity.id
_entity.type
_entity.pdbx_description
1 polymer ?
#
loop_
_entity_poly.entity_id
_entity_poly.type
_entity_poly.pdbx_seq_one_letter_code
_entity_poly.pdbx_strand_id
1 'polypeptide(L)'
;LACQRMTEDELEELKKTQELFAQAIREGDAMRIAQTDERYHEIIYGSTKNEKLVQILNNLREQMYRYRLEYIKDEDKRHILLVEHDQILKALSLRHVHEAKIAIREHIDNQENSIIRQIRLENQSILV
;
A
#
# COMPACT_ATOMS: atom_id res chain seq x y z
N LEU A 1 5.32 -14.75 -0.60
CA LEU A 1 6.79 -14.81 -0.53
C LEU A 1 7.34 -13.93 0.59
N ALA A 2 6.86 -12.69 0.73
CA ALA A 2 7.34 -11.79 1.78
C ALA A 2 7.12 -12.39 3.18
N CYS A 3 5.97 -13.00 3.41
CA CYS A 3 5.63 -13.60 4.70
C CYS A 3 6.63 -14.67 5.15
N GLN A 4 7.18 -15.41 4.18
CA GLN A 4 8.15 -16.47 4.42
C GLN A 4 9.61 -16.00 4.43
N ARG A 5 9.92 -14.95 3.64
CA ARG A 5 11.29 -14.51 3.36
C ARG A 5 11.71 -13.24 4.09
N MET A 6 10.76 -12.53 4.68
CA MET A 6 11.03 -11.28 5.39
C MET A 6 11.91 -11.53 6.61
N THR A 7 12.99 -10.76 6.74
CA THR A 7 13.86 -10.81 7.91
C THR A 7 13.26 -10.03 9.07
N GLU A 8 13.77 -10.24 10.28
CA GLU A 8 13.37 -9.48 11.46
C GLU A 8 13.69 -7.98 11.32
N ASP A 9 14.82 -7.64 10.71
CA ASP A 9 15.19 -6.24 10.45
C ASP A 9 14.23 -5.59 9.47
N GLU A 10 13.83 -6.30 8.42
CA GLU A 10 12.84 -5.82 7.46
C GLU A 10 11.47 -5.63 8.12
N LEU A 11 11.10 -6.54 9.02
CA LEU A 11 9.85 -6.43 9.77
C LEU A 11 9.86 -5.22 10.70
N GLU A 12 10.97 -4.95 11.39
CA GLU A 12 11.13 -3.76 12.22
C GLU A 12 11.04 -2.47 11.39
N GLU A 13 11.66 -2.46 10.22
CA GLU A 13 11.59 -1.33 9.30
C GLU A 13 10.15 -1.11 8.83
N LEU A 14 9.41 -2.17 8.54
CA LEU A 14 8.01 -2.11 8.16
C LEU A 14 7.15 -1.52 9.28
N LYS A 15 7.38 -1.94 10.52
CA LYS A 15 6.68 -1.39 11.70
C LYS A 15 6.93 0.10 11.86
N LYS A 16 8.18 0.54 11.73
CA LYS A 16 8.54 1.96 11.79
C LYS A 16 7.87 2.77 10.69
N THR A 17 7.85 2.22 9.48
CA THR A 17 7.20 2.87 8.34
C THR A 17 5.70 3.01 8.57
N GLN A 18 5.06 2.00 9.15
CA GLN A 18 3.64 2.07 9.50
C GLN A 18 3.36 3.14 10.56
N GLU A 19 4.24 3.31 11.53
CA GLU A 19 4.13 4.38 12.52
C GLU A 19 4.24 5.76 11.88
N LEU A 20 5.19 5.93 10.96
CA LEU A 20 5.35 7.18 10.21
C LEU A 20 4.13 7.45 9.31
N PHE A 21 3.57 6.42 8.71
CA PHE A 21 2.35 6.53 7.93
C PHE A 21 1.17 6.99 8.79
N ALA A 22 0.99 6.39 9.95
CA ALA A 22 -0.05 6.79 10.90
C ALA A 22 0.12 8.24 11.35
N GLN A 23 1.35 8.66 11.63
CA GLN A 23 1.65 10.04 12.00
C GLN A 23 1.34 11.01 10.86
N ALA A 24 1.70 10.66 9.62
CA ALA A 24 1.40 11.48 8.45
C ALA A 24 -0.11 11.68 8.25
N ILE A 25 -0.90 10.64 8.52
CA ILE A 25 -2.36 10.72 8.49
C ILE A 25 -2.88 11.70 9.55
N ARG A 26 -2.37 11.61 10.78
CA ARG A 26 -2.76 12.53 11.86
C ARG A 26 -2.43 13.98 11.54
N GLU A 27 -1.31 14.22 10.88
CA GLU A 27 -0.88 15.55 10.47
C GLU A 27 -1.59 16.06 9.22
N GLY A 28 -2.24 15.17 8.46
CA GLY A 28 -2.93 15.53 7.23
C GLY A 28 -2.01 15.90 6.07
N ASP A 29 -0.75 15.46 6.11
CA ASP A 29 0.26 15.75 5.09
C ASP A 29 0.18 14.71 3.96
N ALA A 30 -0.53 15.05 2.89
CA ALA A 30 -0.78 14.14 1.78
C ALA A 30 0.50 13.62 1.13
N MET A 31 1.53 14.47 0.99
CA MET A 31 2.80 14.06 0.40
C MET A 31 3.51 13.01 1.27
N ARG A 32 3.57 13.24 2.59
CA ARG A 32 4.17 12.27 3.51
C ARG A 32 3.37 10.98 3.60
N ILE A 33 2.04 11.06 3.53
CA ILE A 33 1.18 9.87 3.47
C ILE A 33 1.55 9.03 2.25
N ALA A 34 1.66 9.65 1.08
CA ALA A 34 2.01 8.95 -0.17
C ALA A 34 3.42 8.35 -0.11
N GLN A 35 4.39 9.08 0.42
CA GLN A 35 5.77 8.62 0.53
C GLN A 35 5.90 7.43 1.48
N THR A 36 5.25 7.49 2.63
CA THR A 36 5.29 6.40 3.61
C THR A 36 4.51 5.18 3.12
N ASP A 37 3.41 5.37 2.40
CA ASP A 37 2.68 4.29 1.75
C ASP A 37 3.55 3.58 0.71
N GLU A 38 4.23 4.34 -0.14
CA GLU A 38 5.16 3.79 -1.13
C GLU A 38 6.28 3.00 -0.46
N ARG A 39 6.89 3.56 0.59
CA ARG A 39 7.97 2.88 1.31
C ARG A 39 7.50 1.59 1.96
N TYR A 40 6.31 1.59 2.54
CA TYR A 40 5.68 0.41 3.13
C TYR A 40 5.61 -0.75 2.12
N HIS A 41 5.10 -0.46 0.94
CA HIS A 41 4.99 -1.46 -0.12
C HIS A 41 6.35 -1.91 -0.67
N GLU A 42 7.31 -0.99 -0.81
CA GLU A 42 8.67 -1.32 -1.24
C GLU A 42 9.34 -2.33 -0.31
N ILE A 43 9.18 -2.18 1.00
CA ILE A 43 9.73 -3.11 1.98
C ILE A 43 9.13 -4.50 1.77
N ILE A 44 7.81 -4.57 1.57
CA ILE A 44 7.12 -5.85 1.38
C ILE A 44 7.60 -6.56 0.12
N TYR A 45 7.58 -5.90 -1.04
CA TYR A 45 7.97 -6.60 -2.26
C TYR A 45 9.48 -6.82 -2.36
N GLY A 46 10.30 -5.96 -1.75
CA GLY A 46 11.72 -6.22 -1.61
C GLY A 46 12.01 -7.45 -0.75
N SER A 47 11.19 -7.69 0.27
CA SER A 47 11.31 -8.86 1.16
C SER A 47 10.96 -10.18 0.49
N THR A 48 10.35 -10.16 -0.68
CA THR A 48 10.08 -11.39 -1.45
C THR A 48 11.37 -12.05 -1.96
N LYS A 49 12.46 -11.28 -2.04
CA LYS A 49 13.74 -11.70 -2.63
C LYS A 49 13.58 -12.15 -4.10
N ASN A 50 12.56 -11.62 -4.76
CA ASN A 50 12.26 -11.89 -6.17
C ASN A 50 12.64 -10.66 -6.99
N GLU A 51 13.86 -10.64 -7.54
CA GLU A 51 14.40 -9.50 -8.28
C GLU A 51 13.57 -9.13 -9.50
N LYS A 52 13.02 -10.12 -10.19
CA LYS A 52 12.19 -9.89 -11.37
C LYS A 52 10.88 -9.18 -11.01
N LEU A 53 10.26 -9.60 -9.91
CA LEU A 53 9.05 -8.94 -9.40
C LEU A 53 9.35 -7.49 -9.03
N VAL A 54 10.43 -7.24 -8.31
CA VAL A 54 10.86 -5.89 -7.93
C VAL A 54 11.08 -5.01 -9.15
N GLN A 55 11.73 -5.55 -10.18
CA GLN A 55 11.97 -4.83 -11.43
C GLN A 55 10.66 -4.44 -12.13
N ILE A 56 9.71 -5.37 -12.22
CA ILE A 56 8.40 -5.11 -12.83
C ILE A 56 7.67 -4.00 -12.07
N LEU A 57 7.64 -4.07 -10.74
CA LEU A 57 6.96 -3.09 -9.90
C LEU A 57 7.63 -1.72 -9.98
N ASN A 58 8.96 -1.67 -10.03
CA ASN A 58 9.69 -0.41 -10.20
C ASN A 58 9.38 0.26 -11.55
N ASN A 59 9.16 -0.52 -12.61
CA ASN A 59 8.77 0.02 -13.91
C ASN A 59 7.38 0.66 -13.89
N LEU A 60 6.51 0.24 -12.97
CA LEU A 60 5.16 0.78 -12.81
C LEU A 60 5.06 1.84 -11.70
N ARG A 61 6.17 2.15 -11.06
CA ARG A 61 6.23 2.98 -9.85
C ARG A 61 5.52 4.32 -9.98
N GLU A 62 5.80 5.07 -11.06
CA GLU A 62 5.22 6.40 -11.25
C GLU A 62 3.70 6.36 -11.42
N GLN A 63 3.20 5.37 -12.16
CA GLN A 63 1.76 5.19 -12.34
C GLN A 63 1.08 4.82 -11.03
N MET A 64 1.67 3.90 -10.28
CA MET A 64 1.15 3.48 -8.98
C MET A 64 1.13 4.65 -7.99
N TYR A 65 2.17 5.48 -7.99
CA TYR A 65 2.26 6.65 -7.12
C TYR A 65 1.15 7.66 -7.42
N ARG A 66 0.88 7.92 -8.70
CA ARG A 66 -0.22 8.84 -9.11
C ARG A 66 -1.58 8.33 -8.63
N TYR A 67 -1.86 7.04 -8.76
CA TYR A 67 -3.10 6.46 -8.28
C TYR A 67 -3.22 6.53 -6.76
N ARG A 68 -2.13 6.32 -6.04
CA ARG A 68 -2.09 6.46 -4.58
C ARG A 68 -2.40 7.89 -4.14
N LEU A 69 -1.82 8.88 -4.81
CA LEU A 69 -2.10 10.29 -4.51
C LEU A 69 -3.59 10.61 -4.66
N GLU A 70 -4.24 10.12 -5.72
CA GLU A 70 -5.67 10.32 -5.91
C GLU A 70 -6.49 9.63 -4.81
N TYR A 71 -6.14 8.43 -4.43
CA TYR A 71 -6.80 7.68 -3.37
C TYR A 71 -6.70 8.41 -2.01
N ILE A 72 -5.54 8.94 -1.71
CA ILE A 72 -5.23 9.60 -0.43
C ILE A 72 -5.93 10.95 -0.27
N LYS A 73 -6.41 11.57 -1.33
CA LYS A 73 -7.15 12.84 -1.25
C LYS A 73 -8.40 12.75 -0.37
N ASP A 74 -9.01 11.58 -0.29
CA ASP A 74 -10.17 11.32 0.54
C ASP A 74 -9.72 10.91 1.95
N GLU A 75 -10.07 11.71 2.96
CA GLU A 75 -9.68 11.45 4.36
C GLU A 75 -10.22 10.12 4.89
N ASP A 76 -11.43 9.74 4.50
CA ASP A 76 -12.02 8.46 4.93
C ASP A 76 -11.20 7.28 4.40
N LYS A 77 -10.69 7.38 3.18
CA LYS A 77 -9.83 6.35 2.58
C LYS A 77 -8.49 6.23 3.27
N ARG A 78 -7.95 7.31 3.84
CA ARG A 78 -6.71 7.28 4.62
C ARG A 78 -6.83 6.34 5.82
N HIS A 79 -7.95 6.40 6.52
CA HIS A 79 -8.21 5.52 7.67
C HIS A 79 -8.38 4.06 7.24
N ILE A 80 -9.02 3.82 6.09
CA ILE A 80 -9.13 2.48 5.52
C ILE A 80 -7.75 1.92 5.22
N LEU A 81 -6.87 2.70 4.59
CA LEU A 81 -5.48 2.30 4.31
C LEU A 81 -4.73 1.94 5.58
N LEU A 82 -4.88 2.74 6.63
CA LEU A 82 -4.20 2.49 7.91
C LEU A 82 -4.62 1.14 8.49
N VAL A 83 -5.91 0.85 8.52
CA VAL A 83 -6.44 -0.42 9.02
C VAL A 83 -5.94 -1.59 8.17
N GLU A 84 -5.97 -1.46 6.84
CA GLU A 84 -5.51 -2.50 5.93
C GLU A 84 -4.01 -2.78 6.10
N HIS A 85 -3.19 -1.72 6.23
CA HIS A 85 -1.75 -1.86 6.50
C HIS A 85 -1.49 -2.56 7.83
N ASP A 86 -2.27 -2.22 8.87
CA ASP A 86 -2.14 -2.86 10.18
C ASP A 86 -2.45 -4.36 10.10
N GLN A 87 -3.46 -4.74 9.34
CA GLN A 87 -3.82 -6.15 9.13
C GLN A 87 -2.71 -6.92 8.41
N ILE A 88 -2.13 -6.33 7.37
CA ILE A 88 -1.01 -6.91 6.63
C ILE A 88 0.19 -7.07 7.55
N LEU A 89 0.55 -6.02 8.28
CA LEU A 89 1.69 -6.03 9.21
C LEU A 89 1.53 -7.11 10.27
N LYS A 90 0.33 -7.23 10.86
CA LYS A 90 0.03 -8.25 11.86
C LYS A 90 0.21 -9.66 11.30
N ALA A 91 -0.33 -9.93 10.11
CA ALA A 91 -0.20 -11.23 9.48
C ALA A 91 1.25 -11.58 9.15
N LEU A 92 2.05 -10.59 8.68
CA LEU A 92 3.47 -10.75 8.41
C LEU A 92 4.26 -10.99 9.70
N SER A 93 3.96 -10.26 10.77
CA SER A 93 4.61 -10.40 12.08
C SER A 93 4.42 -11.80 12.66
N LEU A 94 3.24 -12.37 12.48
CA LEU A 94 2.89 -13.71 12.96
C LEU A 94 3.22 -14.81 11.96
N ARG A 95 3.74 -14.44 10.79
CA ARG A 95 4.06 -15.37 9.68
C ARG A 95 2.86 -16.21 9.24
N HIS A 96 1.65 -15.66 9.35
CA HIS A 96 0.41 -16.30 8.93
C HIS A 96 0.18 -16.10 7.43
N VAL A 97 0.66 -17.04 6.62
CA VAL A 97 0.66 -16.93 5.15
C VAL A 97 -0.74 -16.76 4.59
N HIS A 98 -1.72 -17.51 5.09
CA HIS A 98 -3.10 -17.46 4.60
C HIS A 98 -3.75 -16.11 4.88
N GLU A 99 -3.65 -15.61 6.11
CA GLU A 99 -4.19 -14.30 6.48
C GLU A 99 -3.48 -13.17 5.75
N ALA A 100 -2.17 -13.28 5.52
CA ALA A 100 -1.42 -12.30 4.75
C ALA A 100 -1.92 -12.21 3.31
N LYS A 101 -2.20 -13.35 2.67
CA LYS A 101 -2.76 -13.39 1.31
C LYS A 101 -4.13 -12.73 1.24
N ILE A 102 -4.99 -13.01 2.22
CA ILE A 102 -6.33 -12.41 2.29
C ILE A 102 -6.23 -10.89 2.48
N ALA A 103 -5.41 -10.44 3.43
CA ALA A 103 -5.26 -9.01 3.73
C ALA A 103 -4.73 -8.23 2.53
N ILE A 104 -3.74 -8.76 1.82
CA ILE A 104 -3.19 -8.12 0.63
C ILE A 104 -4.21 -8.10 -0.50
N ARG A 105 -4.94 -9.19 -0.71
CA ARG A 105 -5.97 -9.25 -1.75
C ARG A 105 -7.06 -8.18 -1.50
N GLU A 106 -7.56 -8.08 -0.28
CA GLU A 106 -8.57 -7.09 0.08
C GLU A 106 -8.06 -5.66 -0.14
N HIS A 107 -6.81 -5.39 0.24
CA HIS A 107 -6.18 -4.10 0.06
C HIS A 107 -6.08 -3.71 -1.42
N ILE A 108 -5.62 -4.63 -2.25
CA ILE A 108 -5.48 -4.43 -3.69
C ILE A 108 -6.86 -4.27 -4.34
N ASP A 109 -7.83 -5.11 -3.99
CA ASP A 109 -9.19 -5.05 -4.55
C ASP A 109 -9.85 -3.71 -4.22
N ASN A 110 -9.71 -3.21 -3.00
CA ASN A 110 -10.24 -1.92 -2.60
C ASN A 110 -9.62 -0.77 -3.39
N GLN A 111 -8.31 -0.80 -3.59
CA GLN A 111 -7.61 0.23 -4.38
C GLN A 111 -8.02 0.15 -5.85
N GLU A 112 -8.08 -1.03 -6.43
CA GLU A 112 -8.49 -1.26 -7.81
C GLU A 112 -9.91 -0.74 -8.06
N ASN A 113 -10.86 -1.09 -7.20
CA ASN A 113 -12.24 -0.64 -7.32
C ASN A 113 -12.36 0.88 -7.24
N SER A 114 -11.58 1.51 -6.35
CA SER A 114 -11.55 2.96 -6.21
C SER A 114 -10.99 3.62 -7.47
N ILE A 115 -9.92 3.09 -8.05
CA ILE A 115 -9.29 3.60 -9.27
C ILE A 115 -10.24 3.48 -10.46
N ILE A 116 -10.89 2.33 -10.63
CA ILE A 116 -11.86 2.10 -11.70
C ILE A 116 -13.00 3.09 -11.61
N ARG A 117 -13.52 3.33 -10.41
CA ARG A 117 -14.60 4.30 -10.18
C ARG A 117 -14.16 5.71 -10.58
N GLN A 118 -12.95 6.09 -10.22
CA GLN A 118 -12.37 7.39 -10.56
C GLN A 118 -12.27 7.58 -12.07
N ILE A 119 -11.74 6.59 -12.77
CA ILE A 119 -11.59 6.60 -14.24
C ILE A 119 -12.94 6.73 -14.92
N ARG A 120 -13.97 6.02 -14.43
CA ARG A 120 -15.33 6.10 -14.97
C ARG A 120 -15.92 7.50 -14.80
N LEU A 121 -15.70 8.12 -13.64
CA LEU A 121 -16.17 9.48 -13.39
C LEU A 121 -15.49 10.51 -14.30
N GLU A 122 -14.19 10.38 -14.51
CA GLU A 122 -13.44 11.23 -15.42
C GLU A 122 -13.94 11.09 -16.85
N ASN A 123 -14.18 9.86 -17.31
CA ASN A 123 -14.72 9.59 -18.65
C ASN A 123 -16.13 10.18 -18.82
N GLN A 124 -16.98 10.10 -17.81
CA GLN A 124 -18.30 10.72 -17.84
C GLN A 124 -18.21 12.25 -17.97
N SER A 125 -17.26 12.87 -17.24
CA SER A 125 -17.04 14.31 -17.32
C SER A 125 -16.58 14.75 -18.71
N ILE A 126 -15.79 13.94 -19.40
CA ILE A 126 -15.34 14.22 -20.78
C ILE A 126 -16.49 14.12 -21.78
N LEU A 127 -17.42 13.20 -21.56
CA LEU A 127 -18.57 12.97 -22.45
C LEU A 127 -19.70 14.00 -22.30
N VAL A 128 -19.69 14.74 -21.23
CA VAL A 128 -20.66 15.80 -20.95
C VAL A 128 -20.14 17.16 -21.39
#